data_0606997716d8ea69af0ce069270ac5f8
#
_entry.id   0606997716d8ea69af0ce069270ac5f8
#
_cell.length_a   1.000
_cell.length_b   1.000
_cell.length_c   1.000
_cell.angle_alpha   90.00
_cell.angle_beta   90.00
_cell.angle_gamma   90.00
#
_symmetry.space_group_name_H-M   'P 1'
#
loop_
_entity.id
_entity.type
_entity.pdbx_description
1 polymer ?
#
loop_
_entity_poly.entity_id
_entity_poly.type
_entity_poly.pdbx_seq_one_letter_code
_entity_poly.pdbx_strand_id
1 'polypeptide(L)'
;MYQVDLNSDLGESFGRYTIGMDEKIIPLISSANIACGYHASDPVVMLESIARTKEAGIKIGAHPGLPDLMGFGRRNMAISPEEAKAYTLYQISALGGMCQANGMRLQHVKPHGALYNMAAKDYALSLAICEALRDYDPEIIVMGLSGSEMIRAAKDCGLKAASEVFADRGYEEDGTLVNRRKEGAMITDEDEAIARVIRMVKEGVVTAVTGKDIPIQADSVCVHGDGEKALLFVEKIRKVLTENDVQICPLADIIG
;
A
#
# COMPACT_ATOMS: atom_id res chain seq x y z
N MET A 1 -22.65 4.09 7.74
CA MET A 1 -22.12 3.69 6.42
C MET A 1 -20.64 3.40 6.65
N TYR A 2 -20.15 2.25 6.24
CA TYR A 2 -18.73 1.91 6.35
C TYR A 2 -17.97 2.62 5.22
N GLN A 3 -16.72 2.99 5.49
CA GLN A 3 -15.84 3.63 4.49
C GLN A 3 -14.53 2.85 4.41
N VAL A 4 -13.98 2.72 3.22
CA VAL A 4 -12.68 2.08 3.00
C VAL A 4 -12.00 2.66 1.76
N ASP A 5 -10.71 2.80 1.81
CA ASP A 5 -9.89 3.10 0.64
C ASP A 5 -9.54 1.81 -0.11
N LEU A 6 -9.46 1.90 -1.43
CA LEU A 6 -9.00 0.80 -2.28
C LEU A 6 -7.72 1.24 -2.97
N ASN A 7 -6.59 0.62 -2.62
CA ASN A 7 -5.28 1.01 -3.11
C ASN A 7 -4.64 -0.06 -4.00
N SER A 8 -3.79 0.35 -4.92
CA SER A 8 -2.95 -0.54 -5.72
C SER A 8 -1.55 0.03 -5.94
N ASP A 9 -0.58 -0.86 -6.04
CA ASP A 9 0.81 -0.54 -6.37
C ASP A 9 0.93 -0.36 -7.89
N LEU A 10 1.48 0.78 -8.34
CA LEU A 10 1.49 1.24 -9.71
C LEU A 10 2.84 1.84 -10.10
N GLY A 11 3.02 2.05 -11.42
CA GLY A 11 4.23 2.66 -11.94
C GLY A 11 5.46 1.78 -11.75
N GLU A 12 5.29 0.46 -11.72
CA GLU A 12 6.35 -0.51 -11.48
C GLU A 12 7.06 -0.99 -12.75
N SER A 13 6.72 -0.43 -13.91
CA SER A 13 7.47 -0.58 -15.16
C SER A 13 8.86 0.07 -15.02
N PHE A 14 9.81 -0.35 -15.86
CA PHE A 14 11.17 0.19 -15.86
C PHE A 14 11.80 0.09 -17.25
N GLY A 15 12.19 1.21 -17.83
CA GLY A 15 12.81 1.29 -19.15
C GLY A 15 11.94 0.63 -20.23
N ARG A 16 12.40 -0.51 -20.74
CA ARG A 16 11.66 -1.30 -21.75
C ARG A 16 10.73 -2.37 -21.18
N TYR A 17 10.76 -2.57 -19.86
CA TYR A 17 9.94 -3.60 -19.22
C TYR A 17 8.64 -2.99 -18.72
N THR A 18 7.52 -3.56 -19.18
CA THR A 18 6.18 -3.19 -18.73
C THR A 18 5.70 -4.21 -17.70
N ILE A 19 5.27 -3.71 -16.54
CA ILE A 19 4.71 -4.50 -15.44
C ILE A 19 3.37 -3.89 -15.05
N GLY A 20 2.39 -4.76 -14.78
CA GLY A 20 1.05 -4.35 -14.37
C GLY A 20 0.16 -3.90 -15.52
N MET A 21 -1.06 -3.51 -15.17
CA MET A 21 -2.09 -3.01 -16.08
C MET A 21 -2.63 -1.67 -15.59
N ASP A 22 -1.74 -0.72 -15.32
CA ASP A 22 -2.01 0.55 -14.65
C ASP A 22 -3.22 1.30 -15.24
N GLU A 23 -3.31 1.37 -16.58
CA GLU A 23 -4.42 2.05 -17.27
C GLU A 23 -5.80 1.44 -16.95
N LYS A 24 -5.84 0.15 -16.69
CA LYS A 24 -7.10 -0.57 -16.44
C LYS A 24 -7.47 -0.56 -14.95
N ILE A 25 -6.48 -0.56 -14.05
CA ILE A 25 -6.74 -0.60 -12.60
C ILE A 25 -7.01 0.79 -12.01
N ILE A 26 -6.38 1.84 -12.55
CA ILE A 26 -6.55 3.23 -12.09
C ILE A 26 -8.02 3.63 -11.93
N PRO A 27 -8.95 3.35 -12.87
CA PRO A 27 -10.36 3.71 -12.69
C PRO A 27 -11.09 2.93 -11.59
N LEU A 28 -10.47 1.88 -11.08
CA LEU A 28 -11.09 0.96 -10.12
C LEU A 28 -10.67 1.20 -8.66
N ILE A 29 -9.69 2.06 -8.42
CA ILE A 29 -9.11 2.34 -7.10
C ILE A 29 -9.38 3.78 -6.66
N SER A 30 -9.14 4.09 -5.40
CA SER A 30 -9.22 5.44 -4.83
C SER A 30 -7.85 6.04 -4.51
N SER A 31 -6.82 5.19 -4.34
CA SER A 31 -5.45 5.59 -4.05
C SER A 31 -4.44 4.78 -4.86
N ALA A 32 -3.46 5.45 -5.47
CA ALA A 32 -2.37 4.87 -6.23
C ALA A 32 -1.05 4.95 -5.45
N ASN A 33 -0.35 3.84 -5.25
CA ASN A 33 0.99 3.81 -4.66
C ASN A 33 2.02 3.78 -5.78
N ILE A 34 2.65 4.91 -6.11
CA ILE A 34 3.56 5.01 -7.25
C ILE A 34 5.00 4.68 -6.82
N ALA A 35 5.61 3.71 -7.50
CA ALA A 35 7.00 3.31 -7.29
C ALA A 35 7.97 4.46 -7.55
N CYS A 36 9.06 4.53 -6.76
CA CYS A 36 9.92 5.71 -6.65
C CYS A 36 11.36 5.47 -7.17
N GLY A 37 11.58 4.50 -8.05
CA GLY A 37 12.83 4.31 -8.78
C GLY A 37 13.85 3.38 -8.12
N TYR A 38 13.64 2.89 -6.88
CA TYR A 38 14.57 1.99 -6.22
C TYR A 38 14.28 0.51 -6.49
N HIS A 39 13.05 0.08 -6.26
CA HIS A 39 12.64 -1.31 -6.53
C HIS A 39 12.07 -1.49 -7.94
N ALA A 40 11.50 -0.43 -8.48
CA ALA A 40 10.87 -0.36 -9.79
C ALA A 40 10.68 1.11 -10.18
N SER A 41 10.16 1.39 -11.35
CA SER A 41 9.98 2.73 -11.91
C SER A 41 11.27 3.40 -12.40
N ASP A 42 11.09 4.39 -13.25
CA ASP A 42 12.10 5.34 -13.68
C ASP A 42 11.45 6.73 -13.83
N PRO A 43 12.21 7.82 -14.11
CA PRO A 43 11.64 9.16 -14.17
C PRO A 43 10.53 9.34 -15.22
N VAL A 44 10.55 8.59 -16.32
CA VAL A 44 9.53 8.67 -17.37
C VAL A 44 8.27 7.95 -16.91
N VAL A 45 8.41 6.75 -16.39
CA VAL A 45 7.30 5.95 -15.82
C VAL A 45 6.61 6.70 -14.68
N MET A 46 7.37 7.37 -13.79
CA MET A 46 6.78 8.22 -12.73
C MET A 46 5.92 9.34 -13.30
N LEU A 47 6.40 10.06 -14.31
CA LEU A 47 5.63 11.15 -14.93
C LEU A 47 4.37 10.65 -15.61
N GLU A 48 4.45 9.52 -16.31
CA GLU A 48 3.27 8.90 -16.94
C GLU A 48 2.25 8.46 -15.90
N SER A 49 2.69 7.83 -14.81
CA SER A 49 1.83 7.39 -13.71
C SER A 49 1.14 8.57 -13.02
N ILE A 50 1.85 9.68 -12.79
CA ILE A 50 1.28 10.92 -12.25
C ILE A 50 0.21 11.48 -13.21
N ALA A 51 0.50 11.55 -14.52
CA ALA A 51 -0.42 12.06 -15.49
C ALA A 51 -1.73 11.27 -15.56
N ARG A 52 -1.64 9.93 -15.62
CA ARG A 52 -2.79 9.02 -15.63
C ARG A 52 -3.62 9.11 -14.34
N THR A 53 -2.96 9.17 -13.19
CA THR A 53 -3.60 9.29 -11.89
C THR A 53 -4.35 10.62 -11.76
N LYS A 54 -3.73 11.70 -12.24
CA LYS A 54 -4.35 13.04 -12.29
C LYS A 54 -5.58 13.07 -13.19
N GLU A 55 -5.49 12.48 -14.38
CA GLU A 55 -6.61 12.41 -15.33
C GLU A 55 -7.80 11.65 -14.74
N ALA A 56 -7.53 10.56 -14.03
CA ALA A 56 -8.56 9.77 -13.35
C ALA A 56 -9.10 10.40 -12.06
N GLY A 57 -8.48 11.47 -11.56
CA GLY A 57 -8.90 12.16 -10.34
C GLY A 57 -8.67 11.40 -9.04
N ILE A 58 -7.84 10.34 -9.06
CA ILE A 58 -7.51 9.55 -7.87
C ILE A 58 -6.32 10.13 -7.11
N LYS A 59 -6.15 9.73 -5.86
CA LYS A 59 -5.09 10.25 -4.99
C LYS A 59 -3.77 9.49 -5.21
N ILE A 60 -2.66 10.22 -5.08
CA ILE A 60 -1.30 9.67 -5.23
C ILE A 60 -0.67 9.48 -3.85
N GLY A 61 -0.07 8.30 -3.65
CA GLY A 61 0.88 7.99 -2.61
C GLY A 61 2.24 7.60 -3.18
N ALA A 62 3.28 7.77 -2.38
CA ALA A 62 4.61 7.29 -2.73
C ALA A 62 4.80 5.85 -2.22
N HIS A 63 5.49 5.04 -3.05
CA HIS A 63 5.77 3.64 -2.78
C HIS A 63 7.28 3.36 -2.71
N PRO A 64 7.99 3.91 -1.67
CA PRO A 64 9.43 3.77 -1.55
C PRO A 64 9.83 2.34 -1.19
N GLY A 65 10.86 1.82 -1.84
CA GLY A 65 11.40 0.49 -1.60
C GLY A 65 12.88 0.49 -1.27
N LEU A 66 13.43 -0.70 -1.01
CA LEU A 66 14.87 -0.92 -0.92
C LEU A 66 15.53 -0.77 -2.30
N PRO A 67 16.81 -0.36 -2.39
CA PRO A 67 17.53 -0.23 -3.65
C PRO A 67 17.90 -1.60 -4.25
N ASP A 68 16.88 -2.34 -4.65
CA ASP A 68 16.95 -3.72 -5.12
C ASP A 68 16.10 -3.93 -6.38
N LEU A 69 16.46 -3.23 -7.46
CA LEU A 69 15.76 -3.35 -8.75
C LEU A 69 15.72 -4.79 -9.26
N MET A 70 16.83 -5.54 -9.14
CA MET A 70 16.92 -6.93 -9.59
C MET A 70 16.06 -7.91 -8.77
N GLY A 71 15.81 -7.62 -7.50
CA GLY A 71 14.95 -8.39 -6.62
C GLY A 71 13.57 -7.78 -6.42
N PHE A 72 13.27 -6.72 -7.19
CA PHE A 72 11.99 -6.01 -7.10
C PHE A 72 11.70 -5.53 -5.66
N GLY A 73 12.73 -5.10 -4.92
CA GLY A 73 12.59 -4.67 -3.53
C GLY A 73 12.07 -5.74 -2.56
N ARG A 74 12.05 -7.03 -2.96
CA ARG A 74 11.47 -8.12 -2.16
C ARG A 74 12.50 -8.94 -1.39
N ARG A 75 13.79 -8.63 -1.55
CA ARG A 75 14.88 -9.25 -0.77
C ARG A 75 15.18 -8.39 0.44
N ASN A 76 15.20 -9.00 1.63
CA ASN A 76 15.62 -8.29 2.84
C ASN A 76 17.07 -7.83 2.69
N MET A 77 17.33 -6.58 3.06
CA MET A 77 18.67 -5.99 3.13
C MET A 77 18.92 -5.56 4.56
N ALA A 78 20.16 -5.76 5.03
CA ALA A 78 20.59 -5.20 6.30
C ALA A 78 20.82 -3.70 6.11
N ILE A 79 19.91 -2.88 6.62
CA ILE A 79 19.99 -1.42 6.59
C ILE A 79 19.85 -0.86 8.01
N SER A 80 20.51 0.25 8.28
CA SER A 80 20.34 0.98 9.54
C SER A 80 19.06 1.85 9.50
N PRO A 81 18.56 2.30 10.66
CA PRO A 81 17.48 3.28 10.70
C PRO A 81 17.81 4.57 9.93
N GLU A 82 19.04 5.05 9.98
CA GLU A 82 19.51 6.24 9.26
C GLU A 82 19.45 6.03 7.75
N GLU A 83 19.84 4.85 7.26
CA GLU A 83 19.73 4.49 5.85
C GLU A 83 18.26 4.40 5.42
N ALA A 84 17.38 3.80 6.25
CA ALA A 84 15.95 3.74 5.97
C ALA A 84 15.34 5.14 5.87
N LYS A 85 15.69 6.05 6.79
CA LYS A 85 15.28 7.46 6.73
C LYS A 85 15.73 8.12 5.44
N ALA A 86 17.01 7.98 5.09
CA ALA A 86 17.59 8.59 3.89
C ALA A 86 16.98 8.04 2.60
N TYR A 87 16.80 6.72 2.50
CA TYR A 87 16.20 6.08 1.33
C TYR A 87 14.73 6.48 1.15
N THR A 88 13.99 6.57 2.24
CA THR A 88 12.60 7.02 2.21
C THR A 88 12.51 8.47 1.78
N LEU A 89 13.24 9.37 2.43
CA LEU A 89 13.21 10.80 2.14
C LEU A 89 13.60 11.10 0.70
N TYR A 90 14.65 10.46 0.18
CA TYR A 90 15.07 10.60 -1.21
C TYR A 90 13.94 10.26 -2.19
N GLN A 91 13.33 9.10 -2.02
CA GLN A 91 12.30 8.58 -2.92
C GLN A 91 11.02 9.42 -2.88
N ILE A 92 10.53 9.76 -1.69
CA ILE A 92 9.30 10.57 -1.57
C ILE A 92 9.53 12.00 -2.05
N SER A 93 10.74 12.56 -1.87
CA SER A 93 11.08 13.90 -2.37
C SER A 93 11.13 13.93 -3.91
N ALA A 94 11.68 12.89 -4.53
CA ALA A 94 11.73 12.78 -5.99
C ALA A 94 10.32 12.74 -6.59
N LEU A 95 9.48 11.80 -6.13
CA LEU A 95 8.09 11.69 -6.61
C LEU A 95 7.26 12.93 -6.25
N GLY A 96 7.40 13.44 -5.03
CA GLY A 96 6.68 14.61 -4.55
C GLY A 96 6.99 15.88 -5.32
N GLY A 97 8.26 16.09 -5.70
CA GLY A 97 8.67 17.19 -6.58
C GLY A 97 8.05 17.08 -7.97
N MET A 98 7.99 15.87 -8.53
CA MET A 98 7.32 15.62 -9.81
C MET A 98 5.80 15.83 -9.70
N CYS A 99 5.17 15.41 -8.61
CA CYS A 99 3.76 15.66 -8.34
C CYS A 99 3.48 17.16 -8.28
N GLN A 100 4.29 17.92 -7.53
CA GLN A 100 4.14 19.38 -7.40
C GLN A 100 4.27 20.09 -8.76
N ALA A 101 5.23 19.70 -9.59
CA ALA A 101 5.41 20.24 -10.93
C ALA A 101 4.18 19.98 -11.85
N ASN A 102 3.40 18.95 -11.54
CA ASN A 102 2.16 18.59 -12.24
C ASN A 102 0.88 19.09 -11.53
N GLY A 103 1.00 19.92 -10.49
CA GLY A 103 -0.13 20.48 -9.74
C GLY A 103 -0.83 19.46 -8.86
N MET A 104 -0.12 18.42 -8.41
CA MET A 104 -0.60 17.40 -7.49
C MET A 104 0.22 17.38 -6.19
N ARG A 105 -0.29 16.72 -5.16
CA ARG A 105 0.41 16.50 -3.88
C ARG A 105 0.28 15.04 -3.49
N LEU A 106 1.28 14.52 -2.78
CA LEU A 106 1.20 13.20 -2.16
C LEU A 106 0.16 13.22 -1.04
N GLN A 107 -0.73 12.24 -1.02
CA GLN A 107 -1.67 12.01 0.06
C GLN A 107 -1.07 11.13 1.15
N HIS A 108 -0.33 10.09 0.76
CA HIS A 108 0.15 9.06 1.68
C HIS A 108 1.49 8.49 1.22
N VAL A 109 2.11 7.72 2.12
CA VAL A 109 3.29 6.91 1.82
C VAL A 109 3.05 5.49 2.31
N LYS A 110 3.28 4.53 1.44
CA LYS A 110 3.25 3.09 1.70
C LYS A 110 4.59 2.48 1.32
N PRO A 111 5.44 2.01 2.23
CA PRO A 111 6.67 1.32 1.87
C PRO A 111 6.40 0.08 1.02
N HIS A 112 7.33 -0.28 0.14
CA HIS A 112 7.22 -1.44 -0.74
C HIS A 112 7.89 -2.68 -0.15
N GLY A 113 7.32 -3.84 -0.42
CA GLY A 113 7.96 -5.15 -0.39
C GLY A 113 8.68 -5.50 0.91
N ALA A 114 10.01 -5.71 0.83
CA ALA A 114 10.80 -6.08 2.00
C ALA A 114 10.86 -4.94 3.03
N LEU A 115 10.96 -3.69 2.60
CA LEU A 115 10.95 -2.53 3.52
C LEU A 115 9.64 -2.49 4.33
N TYR A 116 8.50 -2.70 3.69
CA TYR A 116 7.19 -2.78 4.35
C TYR A 116 7.13 -3.89 5.40
N ASN A 117 7.55 -5.11 5.03
CA ASN A 117 7.47 -6.26 5.93
C ASN A 117 8.50 -6.20 7.08
N MET A 118 9.68 -5.61 6.85
CA MET A 118 10.68 -5.38 7.89
C MET A 118 10.17 -4.32 8.88
N ALA A 119 9.70 -3.19 8.38
CA ALA A 119 9.17 -2.12 9.20
C ALA A 119 7.91 -2.54 10.00
N ALA A 120 7.09 -3.44 9.46
CA ALA A 120 5.94 -3.96 10.19
C ALA A 120 6.29 -4.62 11.53
N LYS A 121 7.55 -5.09 11.68
CA LYS A 121 8.04 -5.84 12.87
C LYS A 121 9.14 -5.11 13.62
N ASP A 122 9.74 -4.08 13.06
CA ASP A 122 10.88 -3.34 13.62
C ASP A 122 10.49 -1.89 13.88
N TYR A 123 10.32 -1.57 15.16
CA TYR A 123 9.93 -0.22 15.59
C TYR A 123 10.99 0.84 15.25
N ALA A 124 12.29 0.52 15.41
CA ALA A 124 13.34 1.51 15.15
C ALA A 124 13.40 1.87 13.66
N LEU A 125 13.22 0.86 12.79
CA LEU A 125 13.13 1.06 11.35
C LEU A 125 11.88 1.88 10.98
N SER A 126 10.73 1.53 11.57
CA SER A 126 9.47 2.24 11.37
C SER A 126 9.53 3.68 11.83
N LEU A 127 10.15 3.94 13.00
CA LEU A 127 10.30 5.30 13.53
C LEU A 127 11.14 6.16 12.58
N ALA A 128 12.26 5.64 12.09
CA ALA A 128 13.13 6.35 11.16
C ALA A 128 12.41 6.69 9.83
N ILE A 129 11.61 5.76 9.31
CA ILE A 129 10.75 6.00 8.15
C ILE A 129 9.73 7.11 8.47
N CYS A 130 9.01 7.00 9.58
CA CYS A 130 8.00 8.00 9.97
C CYS A 130 8.62 9.39 10.22
N GLU A 131 9.82 9.46 10.76
CA GLU A 131 10.57 10.73 10.88
C GLU A 131 10.86 11.35 9.51
N ALA A 132 11.27 10.53 8.50
CA ALA A 132 11.45 11.02 7.15
C ALA A 132 10.16 11.59 6.55
N LEU A 133 9.04 10.94 6.81
CA LEU A 133 7.73 11.37 6.34
C LEU A 133 7.32 12.70 7.00
N ARG A 134 7.47 12.81 8.32
CA ARG A 134 7.19 14.04 9.08
C ARG A 134 8.08 15.21 8.62
N ASP A 135 9.36 14.93 8.38
CA ASP A 135 10.32 15.95 7.90
C ASP A 135 9.96 16.42 6.48
N TYR A 136 9.33 15.56 5.67
CA TYR A 136 8.84 15.90 4.34
C TYR A 136 7.53 16.70 4.38
N ASP A 137 6.51 16.19 5.06
CA ASP A 137 5.20 16.82 5.22
C ASP A 137 4.50 16.25 6.46
N PRO A 138 4.26 17.06 7.52
CA PRO A 138 3.62 16.59 8.74
C PRO A 138 2.15 16.17 8.56
N GLU A 139 1.51 16.52 7.45
CA GLU A 139 0.14 16.12 7.13
C GLU A 139 0.06 14.82 6.29
N ILE A 140 1.21 14.26 5.90
CA ILE A 140 1.25 13.04 5.09
C ILE A 140 0.65 11.85 5.86
N ILE A 141 -0.15 11.03 5.20
CA ILE A 141 -0.71 9.82 5.81
C ILE A 141 0.28 8.67 5.66
N VAL A 142 0.59 7.99 6.76
CA VAL A 142 1.38 6.75 6.76
C VAL A 142 0.44 5.58 6.53
N MET A 143 0.61 4.84 5.44
CA MET A 143 -0.10 3.58 5.19
C MET A 143 0.80 2.40 5.55
N GLY A 144 0.35 1.57 6.47
CA GLY A 144 1.08 0.39 6.93
C GLY A 144 0.16 -0.77 7.27
N LEU A 145 0.75 -1.96 7.42
CA LEU A 145 0.02 -3.16 7.82
C LEU A 145 -0.75 -2.92 9.12
N SER A 146 -2.00 -3.28 9.14
CA SER A 146 -2.86 -3.16 10.33
C SER A 146 -2.20 -3.78 11.57
N GLY A 147 -2.17 -3.02 12.67
CA GLY A 147 -1.58 -3.47 13.94
C GLY A 147 -0.05 -3.53 13.98
N SER A 148 0.66 -3.10 12.94
CA SER A 148 2.12 -3.16 12.86
C SER A 148 2.86 -2.09 13.66
N GLU A 149 4.18 -2.27 13.82
CA GLU A 149 5.07 -1.27 14.39
C GLU A 149 5.09 0.04 13.58
N MET A 150 4.82 -0.02 12.26
CA MET A 150 4.69 1.16 11.41
C MET A 150 3.52 2.05 11.85
N ILE A 151 2.36 1.45 12.14
CA ILE A 151 1.18 2.18 12.63
C ILE A 151 1.45 2.79 14.01
N ARG A 152 2.17 2.07 14.89
CA ARG A 152 2.58 2.58 16.20
C ARG A 152 3.54 3.76 16.04
N ALA A 153 4.60 3.62 15.26
CA ALA A 153 5.59 4.67 15.04
C ALA A 153 4.98 5.92 14.39
N ALA A 154 4.04 5.77 13.47
CA ALA A 154 3.34 6.90 12.87
C ALA A 154 2.58 7.72 13.92
N LYS A 155 1.84 7.06 14.81
CA LYS A 155 1.14 7.70 15.93
C LYS A 155 2.11 8.39 16.89
N ASP A 156 3.22 7.74 17.23
CA ASP A 156 4.25 8.30 18.12
C ASP A 156 4.96 9.53 17.50
N CYS A 157 5.05 9.57 16.14
CA CYS A 157 5.53 10.74 15.39
C CYS A 157 4.49 11.86 15.22
N GLY A 158 3.24 11.65 15.65
CA GLY A 158 2.15 12.59 15.45
C GLY A 158 1.62 12.64 14.01
N LEU A 159 1.88 11.61 13.21
CA LEU A 159 1.39 11.48 11.85
C LEU A 159 0.03 10.77 11.80
N LYS A 160 -0.76 11.09 10.80
CA LYS A 160 -1.96 10.33 10.46
C LYS A 160 -1.56 8.93 9.98
N ALA A 161 -2.26 7.89 10.44
CA ALA A 161 -1.94 6.50 10.13
C ALA A 161 -3.16 5.76 9.58
N ALA A 162 -3.00 5.10 8.45
CA ALA A 162 -4.00 4.26 7.81
C ALA A 162 -3.59 2.79 7.90
N SER A 163 -4.45 1.98 8.46
CA SER A 163 -4.28 0.52 8.60
C SER A 163 -4.66 -0.17 7.29
N GLU A 164 -3.65 -0.75 6.63
CA GLU A 164 -3.84 -1.50 5.40
C GLU A 164 -4.14 -2.96 5.68
N VAL A 165 -5.04 -3.53 4.89
CA VAL A 165 -5.33 -4.97 4.83
C VAL A 165 -5.23 -5.48 3.39
N PHE A 166 -5.06 -6.79 3.24
CA PHE A 166 -4.86 -7.44 1.95
C PHE A 166 -5.99 -8.44 1.68
N ALA A 167 -6.60 -8.31 0.52
CA ALA A 167 -7.68 -9.20 0.08
C ALA A 167 -7.19 -10.64 -0.15
N ASP A 168 -6.01 -10.77 -0.75
CA ASP A 168 -5.45 -12.02 -1.30
C ASP A 168 -4.33 -12.65 -0.44
N ARG A 169 -4.12 -12.16 0.80
CA ARG A 169 -3.02 -12.62 1.66
C ARG A 169 -3.50 -13.33 2.92
N GLY A 170 -2.80 -14.40 3.28
CA GLY A 170 -2.96 -15.04 4.58
C GLY A 170 -2.31 -14.25 5.72
N TYR A 171 -2.88 -14.36 6.92
CA TYR A 171 -2.41 -13.72 8.15
C TYR A 171 -1.97 -14.76 9.17
N GLU A 172 -0.87 -14.49 9.88
CA GLU A 172 -0.47 -15.19 11.09
C GLU A 172 -1.32 -14.70 12.28
N GLU A 173 -1.31 -15.40 13.43
CA GLU A 173 -2.10 -15.00 14.62
C GLU A 173 -1.67 -13.66 15.23
N ASP A 174 -0.44 -13.21 14.97
CA ASP A 174 0.09 -11.93 15.41
C ASP A 174 -0.30 -10.76 14.48
N GLY A 175 -1.13 -11.01 13.45
CA GLY A 175 -1.57 -10.02 12.46
C GLY A 175 -0.56 -9.77 11.33
N THR A 176 0.60 -10.43 11.35
CA THR A 176 1.58 -10.31 10.25
C THR A 176 1.17 -11.16 9.05
N LEU A 177 1.64 -10.77 7.86
CA LEU A 177 1.38 -11.54 6.64
C LEU A 177 2.20 -12.83 6.61
N VAL A 178 1.57 -13.92 6.22
CA VAL A 178 2.24 -15.20 5.98
C VAL A 178 3.30 -15.03 4.90
N ASN A 179 4.50 -15.58 5.14
CA ASN A 179 5.58 -15.51 4.15
C ASN A 179 5.14 -16.13 2.82
N ARG A 180 5.34 -15.44 1.71
CA ARG A 180 4.88 -15.84 0.35
C ARG A 180 5.33 -17.25 -0.08
N ARG A 181 6.36 -17.82 0.55
CA ARG A 181 6.86 -19.19 0.26
C ARG A 181 6.15 -20.29 1.06
N LYS A 182 5.31 -19.94 2.01
CA LYS A 182 4.55 -20.89 2.83
C LYS A 182 3.18 -21.16 2.23
N GLU A 183 2.64 -22.33 2.52
CA GLU A 183 1.24 -22.66 2.26
C GLU A 183 0.31 -21.69 3.01
N GLY A 184 -0.83 -21.34 2.39
CA GLY A 184 -1.78 -20.39 2.97
C GLY A 184 -1.36 -18.92 2.85
N ALA A 185 -0.21 -18.61 2.22
CA ALA A 185 0.24 -17.23 2.04
C ALA A 185 -0.61 -16.42 1.07
N MET A 186 -1.21 -17.10 0.08
CA MET A 186 -2.07 -16.48 -0.94
C MET A 186 -3.46 -17.12 -0.91
N ILE A 187 -4.47 -16.28 -0.92
CA ILE A 187 -5.87 -16.67 -1.09
C ILE A 187 -6.17 -16.60 -2.58
N THR A 188 -6.41 -17.74 -3.19
CA THR A 188 -6.62 -17.85 -4.65
C THR A 188 -8.09 -17.98 -5.04
N ASP A 189 -8.94 -18.29 -4.08
CA ASP A 189 -10.39 -18.31 -4.28
C ASP A 189 -10.94 -16.88 -4.14
N GLU A 190 -11.56 -16.38 -5.21
CA GLU A 190 -12.06 -15.00 -5.26
C GLU A 190 -13.22 -14.77 -4.30
N ASP A 191 -14.12 -15.72 -4.15
CA ASP A 191 -15.29 -15.59 -3.27
C ASP A 191 -14.86 -15.58 -1.81
N GLU A 192 -13.90 -16.43 -1.43
CA GLU A 192 -13.27 -16.41 -0.12
C GLU A 192 -12.60 -15.06 0.15
N ALA A 193 -11.77 -14.57 -0.78
CA ALA A 193 -11.06 -13.31 -0.62
C ALA A 193 -12.03 -12.13 -0.44
N ILE A 194 -13.12 -12.09 -1.20
CA ILE A 194 -14.15 -11.04 -1.09
C ILE A 194 -14.89 -11.13 0.24
N ALA A 195 -15.31 -12.33 0.65
CA ALA A 195 -15.97 -12.51 1.94
C ALA A 195 -15.08 -12.06 3.11
N ARG A 196 -13.77 -12.34 3.03
CA ARG A 196 -12.76 -11.87 4.00
C ARG A 196 -12.67 -10.35 4.05
N VAL A 197 -12.65 -9.67 2.88
CA VAL A 197 -12.62 -8.19 2.82
C VAL A 197 -13.84 -7.58 3.50
N ILE A 198 -15.05 -8.09 3.20
CA ILE A 198 -16.27 -7.62 3.87
C ILE A 198 -16.19 -7.79 5.38
N ARG A 199 -15.66 -8.92 5.82
CA ARG A 199 -15.53 -9.24 7.24
C ARG A 199 -14.49 -8.32 7.91
N MET A 200 -13.36 -8.07 7.28
CA MET A 200 -12.34 -7.12 7.76
C MET A 200 -12.90 -5.70 7.91
N VAL A 201 -13.66 -5.23 6.92
CA VAL A 201 -14.19 -3.86 6.91
C VAL A 201 -15.38 -3.68 7.86
N LYS A 202 -16.28 -4.65 7.95
CA LYS A 202 -17.55 -4.50 8.71
C LYS A 202 -17.46 -5.02 10.14
N GLU A 203 -16.70 -6.09 10.36
CA GLU A 203 -16.60 -6.78 11.65
C GLU A 203 -15.27 -6.48 12.36
N GLY A 204 -14.27 -5.95 11.64
CA GLY A 204 -12.94 -5.73 12.22
C GLY A 204 -12.20 -7.02 12.57
N VAL A 205 -12.42 -8.09 11.79
CA VAL A 205 -11.89 -9.43 12.08
C VAL A 205 -11.37 -10.10 10.80
N VAL A 206 -10.25 -10.82 10.92
CA VAL A 206 -9.75 -11.72 9.88
C VAL A 206 -9.38 -13.07 10.47
N THR A 207 -9.62 -14.15 9.71
CA THR A 207 -9.21 -15.51 10.12
C THR A 207 -7.76 -15.74 9.74
N ALA A 208 -6.91 -16.03 10.72
CA ALA A 208 -5.51 -16.42 10.54
C ALA A 208 -5.41 -17.83 9.91
N VAL A 209 -4.22 -18.17 9.38
CA VAL A 209 -3.98 -19.49 8.75
C VAL A 209 -4.16 -20.68 9.71
N THR A 210 -4.16 -20.43 11.01
CA THR A 210 -4.48 -21.45 12.04
C THR A 210 -5.99 -21.68 12.23
N GLY A 211 -6.84 -20.89 11.55
CA GLY A 211 -8.29 -20.91 11.73
C GLY A 211 -8.81 -20.02 12.85
N LYS A 212 -7.93 -19.32 13.59
CA LYS A 212 -8.30 -18.42 14.67
C LYS A 212 -8.65 -17.03 14.13
N ASP A 213 -9.73 -16.46 14.60
CA ASP A 213 -10.09 -15.07 14.33
C ASP A 213 -9.24 -14.11 15.17
N ILE A 214 -8.69 -13.10 14.49
CA ILE A 214 -7.91 -12.04 15.10
C ILE A 214 -8.52 -10.67 14.78
N PRO A 215 -8.44 -9.69 15.68
CA PRO A 215 -8.91 -8.34 15.39
C PRO A 215 -8.03 -7.66 14.34
N ILE A 216 -8.65 -6.87 13.45
CA ILE A 216 -7.97 -6.11 12.42
C ILE A 216 -8.71 -4.79 12.16
N GLN A 217 -7.98 -3.72 11.89
CA GLN A 217 -8.53 -2.45 11.41
C GLN A 217 -8.30 -2.36 9.90
N ALA A 218 -9.31 -2.00 9.13
CA ALA A 218 -9.25 -1.89 7.68
C ALA A 218 -9.64 -0.48 7.22
N ASP A 219 -8.65 0.42 7.11
CA ASP A 219 -8.83 1.76 6.54
C ASP A 219 -8.61 1.73 5.02
N SER A 220 -7.71 0.85 4.55
CA SER A 220 -7.43 0.64 3.13
C SER A 220 -7.29 -0.84 2.80
N VAL A 221 -7.84 -1.26 1.67
CA VAL A 221 -7.69 -2.61 1.12
C VAL A 221 -6.74 -2.56 -0.07
N CYS A 222 -5.63 -3.31 0.02
CA CYS A 222 -4.71 -3.48 -1.10
C CYS A 222 -5.27 -4.49 -2.09
N VAL A 223 -5.24 -4.10 -3.37
CA VAL A 223 -5.58 -4.95 -4.51
C VAL A 223 -4.44 -4.92 -5.53
N HIS A 224 -4.20 -6.04 -6.17
CA HIS A 224 -3.17 -6.16 -7.20
C HIS A 224 -3.79 -6.19 -8.60
N GLY A 225 -3.12 -5.57 -9.58
CA GLY A 225 -3.57 -5.48 -10.97
C GLY A 225 -2.70 -6.26 -11.97
N ASP A 226 -1.99 -7.31 -11.53
CA ASP A 226 -0.94 -7.98 -12.31
C ASP A 226 -1.50 -9.00 -13.34
N GLY A 227 -2.60 -8.70 -14.00
CA GLY A 227 -3.18 -9.53 -15.04
C GLY A 227 -4.70 -9.43 -15.15
N GLU A 228 -5.25 -10.02 -16.22
CA GLU A 228 -6.69 -9.92 -16.48
C GLU A 228 -7.56 -10.49 -15.35
N LYS A 229 -7.16 -11.60 -14.73
CA LYS A 229 -7.88 -12.16 -13.58
C LYS A 229 -7.86 -11.23 -12.38
N ALA A 230 -6.72 -10.58 -12.12
CA ALA A 230 -6.59 -9.62 -11.03
C ALA A 230 -7.51 -8.41 -11.25
N LEU A 231 -7.61 -7.93 -12.48
CA LEU A 231 -8.52 -6.83 -12.83
C LEU A 231 -9.98 -7.19 -12.57
N LEU A 232 -10.44 -8.34 -13.05
CA LEU A 232 -11.80 -8.85 -12.79
C LEU A 232 -12.08 -8.99 -11.30
N PHE A 233 -11.08 -9.41 -10.53
CA PHE A 233 -11.19 -9.52 -9.08
C PHE A 233 -11.38 -8.14 -8.41
N VAL A 234 -10.67 -7.10 -8.86
CA VAL A 234 -10.84 -5.73 -8.35
C VAL A 234 -12.23 -5.19 -8.68
N GLU A 235 -12.72 -5.41 -9.91
CA GLU A 235 -14.09 -5.03 -10.29
C GLU A 235 -15.14 -5.70 -9.40
N LYS A 236 -14.94 -6.99 -9.11
CA LYS A 236 -15.83 -7.78 -8.24
C LYS A 236 -15.77 -7.28 -6.78
N ILE A 237 -14.57 -6.99 -6.24
CA ILE A 237 -14.42 -6.39 -4.91
C ILE A 237 -15.20 -5.07 -4.83
N ARG A 238 -15.00 -4.15 -5.77
CA ARG A 238 -15.71 -2.87 -5.80
C ARG A 238 -17.24 -3.05 -5.77
N LYS A 239 -17.75 -3.91 -6.65
CA LYS A 239 -19.19 -4.21 -6.72
C LYS A 239 -19.70 -4.72 -5.39
N VAL A 240 -19.06 -5.73 -4.82
CA VAL A 240 -19.52 -6.36 -3.57
C VAL A 240 -19.39 -5.41 -2.38
N LEU A 241 -18.36 -4.57 -2.30
CA LEU A 241 -18.26 -3.52 -1.27
C LEU A 241 -19.47 -2.58 -1.35
N THR A 242 -19.79 -2.08 -2.54
CA THR A 242 -20.92 -1.17 -2.74
C THR A 242 -22.25 -1.83 -2.40
N GLU A 243 -22.47 -3.08 -2.81
CA GLU A 243 -23.69 -3.86 -2.50
C GLU A 243 -23.84 -4.15 -0.99
N ASN A 244 -22.75 -4.04 -0.22
CA ASN A 244 -22.71 -4.24 1.23
C ASN A 244 -22.67 -2.93 2.03
N ASP A 245 -23.10 -1.79 1.46
CA ASP A 245 -23.13 -0.47 2.12
C ASP A 245 -21.74 0.03 2.57
N VAL A 246 -20.67 -0.37 1.85
CA VAL A 246 -19.32 0.13 2.05
C VAL A 246 -19.01 1.14 0.95
N GLN A 247 -18.74 2.38 1.34
CA GLN A 247 -18.32 3.45 0.44
C GLN A 247 -16.81 3.38 0.20
N ILE A 248 -16.42 3.35 -1.08
CA ILE A 248 -15.00 3.45 -1.46
C ILE A 248 -14.66 4.93 -1.61
N CYS A 249 -13.70 5.42 -0.85
CA CYS A 249 -13.25 6.80 -0.86
C CYS A 249 -11.76 6.91 -0.54
N PRO A 250 -11.10 8.04 -0.86
CA PRO A 250 -9.68 8.24 -0.54
C PRO A 250 -9.41 8.27 0.96
N LEU A 251 -8.17 7.95 1.35
CA LEU A 251 -7.75 7.95 2.76
C LEU A 251 -8.01 9.26 3.50
N ALA A 252 -7.85 10.40 2.82
CA ALA A 252 -8.09 11.71 3.44
C ALA A 252 -9.54 11.89 3.91
N ASP A 253 -10.49 11.19 3.31
CA ASP A 253 -11.90 11.23 3.70
C ASP A 253 -12.19 10.29 4.89
N ILE A 254 -11.30 9.32 5.15
CA ILE A 254 -11.43 8.32 6.23
C ILE A 254 -10.66 8.75 7.47
N ILE A 255 -9.42 9.19 7.29
CA ILE A 255 -8.47 9.48 8.37
C ILE A 255 -8.57 10.97 8.81
N GLY A 256 -9.12 11.82 8.01
CA GLY A 256 -9.55 13.21 8.25
C GLY A 256 -8.55 14.13 8.87
#